data_b090e6c55d1a0955d577bbfec40facc2
#
_entry.id   b090e6c55d1a0955d577bbfec40facc2
#
_cell.length_a   1.000
_cell.length_b   1.000
_cell.length_c   1.000
_cell.angle_alpha   90.00
_cell.angle_beta   90.00
_cell.angle_gamma   90.00
#
_symmetry.space_group_name_H-M   'P 1'
#
loop_
_entity.id
_entity.type
_entity.pdbx_description
1 polymer ?
#
loop_
_entity_poly.entity_id
_entity_poly.type
_entity_poly.pdbx_seq_one_letter_code
_entity_poly.pdbx_strand_id
1 'polypeptide(L)'
;MIIRSILLPTDFSRCAESALPYAADLARQMRARLVCLHVVETMLPPVGYAAVAEPMPAMDIGGQLEESATRELPKLGAREECAGLDVEEVVAHGDAAGEIVRVARERDIELIVISSHGRTGLGRMIFGSTAESVVRHSHCPVLVVKPKESEQ
;
A
#
# COMPACT_ATOMS: atom_id res chain seq x y z
N MET A 1 -13.03 18.35 12.39
CA MET A 1 -11.84 17.89 11.64
C MET A 1 -12.28 17.65 10.20
N ILE A 2 -11.60 18.22 9.23
CA ILE A 2 -11.91 18.07 7.81
C ILE A 2 -10.77 17.26 7.21
N ILE A 3 -11.07 16.11 6.62
CA ILE A 3 -10.09 15.26 5.90
C ILE A 3 -10.32 15.47 4.40
N ARG A 4 -9.29 15.91 3.68
CA ARG A 4 -9.33 16.22 2.24
C ARG A 4 -8.52 15.24 1.40
N SER A 5 -7.68 14.43 2.05
CA SER A 5 -6.80 13.46 1.39
C SER A 5 -6.67 12.20 2.22
N ILE A 6 -6.93 11.06 1.57
CA ILE A 6 -6.85 9.73 2.17
C ILE A 6 -5.85 8.91 1.38
N LEU A 7 -4.92 8.23 2.07
CA LEU A 7 -3.97 7.30 1.48
C LEU A 7 -4.42 5.87 1.71
N LEU A 8 -4.47 5.09 0.66
CA LEU A 8 -4.73 3.65 0.67
C LEU A 8 -3.49 2.91 0.14
N PRO A 9 -2.61 2.41 1.00
CA PRO A 9 -1.55 1.52 0.60
C PRO A 9 -2.10 0.14 0.22
N THR A 10 -1.57 -0.44 -0.85
CA THR A 10 -1.94 -1.78 -1.31
C THR A 10 -0.73 -2.57 -1.80
N ASP A 11 -0.71 -3.86 -1.51
CA ASP A 11 0.17 -4.86 -2.11
C ASP A 11 -0.57 -5.79 -3.07
N PHE A 12 -1.80 -5.40 -3.45
CA PHE A 12 -2.74 -6.16 -4.29
C PHE A 12 -3.18 -7.50 -3.71
N SER A 13 -2.90 -7.78 -2.44
CA SER A 13 -3.45 -8.95 -1.76
C SER A 13 -4.94 -8.72 -1.42
N ARG A 14 -5.70 -9.81 -1.27
CA ARG A 14 -7.09 -9.73 -0.80
C ARG A 14 -7.21 -9.02 0.54
N CYS A 15 -6.24 -9.22 1.42
CA CYS A 15 -6.20 -8.55 2.71
C CYS A 15 -6.05 -7.03 2.54
N ALA A 16 -5.11 -6.57 1.69
CA ALA A 16 -4.94 -5.14 1.41
C ALA A 16 -6.19 -4.54 0.76
N GLU A 17 -6.79 -5.27 -0.18
CA GLU A 17 -8.01 -4.82 -0.87
C GLU A 17 -9.23 -4.72 0.04
N SER A 18 -9.28 -5.42 1.17
CA SER A 18 -10.37 -5.29 2.15
C SER A 18 -10.48 -3.90 2.77
N ALA A 19 -9.43 -3.09 2.70
CA ALA A 19 -9.42 -1.71 3.15
C ALA A 19 -10.07 -0.73 2.15
N LEU A 20 -10.16 -1.11 0.86
CA LEU A 20 -10.67 -0.24 -0.21
C LEU A 20 -12.10 0.26 0.04
N PRO A 21 -13.09 -0.58 0.39
CA PRO A 21 -14.45 -0.10 0.63
C PRO A 21 -14.51 0.97 1.72
N TYR A 22 -13.74 0.81 2.78
CA TYR A 22 -13.68 1.79 3.88
C TYR A 22 -13.04 3.10 3.43
N ALA A 23 -11.92 3.02 2.71
CA ALA A 23 -11.24 4.21 2.19
C ALA A 23 -12.13 4.97 1.19
N ALA A 24 -12.79 4.26 0.29
CA ALA A 24 -13.68 4.84 -0.71
C ALA A 24 -14.93 5.50 -0.08
N ASP A 25 -15.56 4.84 0.89
CA ASP A 25 -16.73 5.40 1.59
C ASP A 25 -16.34 6.65 2.38
N LEU A 26 -15.22 6.64 3.08
CA LEU A 26 -14.70 7.81 3.80
C LEU A 26 -14.37 8.94 2.83
N ALA A 27 -13.70 8.64 1.71
CA ALA A 27 -13.39 9.64 0.69
C ALA A 27 -14.66 10.30 0.14
N ARG A 28 -15.71 9.51 -0.12
CA ARG A 28 -16.99 10.01 -0.60
C ARG A 28 -17.70 10.89 0.41
N GLN A 29 -17.78 10.44 1.68
CA GLN A 29 -18.45 11.19 2.74
C GLN A 29 -17.75 12.51 3.06
N MET A 30 -16.42 12.52 3.02
CA MET A 30 -15.60 13.69 3.34
C MET A 30 -15.28 14.55 2.13
N ARG A 31 -15.65 14.12 0.92
CA ARG A 31 -15.25 14.76 -0.35
C ARG A 31 -13.74 14.89 -0.46
N ALA A 32 -13.02 13.86 -0.02
CA ALA A 32 -11.58 13.77 -0.03
C ALA A 32 -11.10 13.08 -1.32
N ARG A 33 -9.91 13.44 -1.79
CA ARG A 33 -9.22 12.67 -2.80
C ARG A 33 -8.71 11.35 -2.19
N LEU A 34 -8.72 10.29 -2.98
CA LEU A 34 -8.19 8.98 -2.61
C LEU A 34 -6.87 8.74 -3.34
N VAL A 35 -5.79 8.58 -2.60
CA VAL A 35 -4.46 8.24 -3.15
C VAL A 35 -4.22 6.75 -2.94
N CYS A 36 -4.19 5.98 -4.03
CA CYS A 36 -3.84 4.56 -4.02
C CYS A 36 -2.34 4.42 -4.22
N LEU A 37 -1.65 3.84 -3.25
CA LEU A 37 -0.20 3.69 -3.26
C LEU A 37 0.19 2.22 -3.31
N HIS A 38 1.06 1.86 -4.25
CA HIS A 38 1.81 0.61 -4.20
C HIS A 38 3.30 0.90 -4.03
N VAL A 39 3.95 0.17 -3.13
CA VAL A 39 5.40 0.24 -2.93
C VAL A 39 6.05 -1.00 -3.53
N VAL A 40 6.91 -0.77 -4.52
CA VAL A 40 7.79 -1.81 -5.07
C VAL A 40 8.97 -1.98 -4.11
N GLU A 41 8.97 -3.08 -3.38
CA GLU A 41 10.06 -3.39 -2.47
C GLU A 41 11.28 -3.86 -3.26
N THR A 42 12.38 -3.13 -3.12
CA THR A 42 13.65 -3.50 -3.73
C THR A 42 14.29 -4.57 -2.85
N MET A 43 14.20 -5.82 -3.27
CA MET A 43 14.96 -6.89 -2.63
C MET A 43 16.44 -6.74 -3.03
N LEU A 44 17.22 -6.09 -2.17
CA LEU A 44 18.67 -6.16 -2.27
C LEU A 44 19.08 -7.62 -1.95
N PRO A 45 19.87 -8.28 -2.81
CA PRO A 45 20.39 -9.59 -2.47
C PRO A 45 21.22 -9.50 -1.18
N PRO A 46 21.18 -10.51 -0.30
CA PRO A 46 21.96 -10.51 0.94
C PRO A 46 23.41 -10.18 0.65
N VAL A 47 23.98 -9.27 1.44
CA VAL A 47 25.41 -8.91 1.35
C VAL A 47 26.22 -10.19 1.55
N GLY A 48 26.94 -10.63 0.53
CA GLY A 48 27.71 -11.90 0.54
C GLY A 48 27.35 -12.86 -0.59
N TYR A 49 26.19 -12.74 -1.21
CA TYR A 49 25.78 -13.60 -2.33
C TYR A 49 26.51 -13.23 -3.65
N ALA A 50 26.97 -11.98 -3.76
CA ALA A 50 27.66 -11.48 -4.95
C ALA A 50 29.08 -12.05 -5.16
N ALA A 51 29.65 -12.74 -4.17
CA ALA A 51 31.03 -13.23 -4.23
C ALA A 51 31.18 -14.64 -4.85
N VAL A 52 30.08 -15.37 -5.08
CA VAL A 52 30.12 -16.80 -5.49
C VAL A 52 29.19 -17.11 -6.67
N ALA A 53 28.42 -16.15 -7.16
CA ALA A 53 27.50 -16.39 -8.27
C ALA A 53 28.17 -16.03 -9.60
N GLU A 54 28.16 -16.96 -10.55
CA GLU A 54 28.38 -16.69 -11.97
C GLU A 54 27.47 -15.50 -12.38
N PRO A 55 27.93 -14.62 -13.29
CA PRO A 55 27.10 -13.50 -13.74
C PRO A 55 25.86 -14.03 -14.44
N MET A 56 24.78 -14.20 -13.68
CA MET A 56 23.47 -14.42 -14.27
C MET A 56 23.06 -13.14 -15.00
N PRO A 57 22.43 -13.26 -16.20
CA PRO A 57 21.89 -12.10 -16.87
C PRO A 57 21.01 -11.34 -15.88
N ALA A 58 21.25 -10.03 -15.72
CA ALA A 58 20.50 -9.17 -14.82
C ALA A 58 19.03 -9.22 -15.26
N MET A 59 18.23 -10.02 -14.59
CA MET A 59 16.79 -9.96 -14.74
C MET A 59 16.37 -8.64 -14.10
N ASP A 60 15.80 -7.74 -14.89
CA ASP A 60 15.23 -6.49 -14.42
C ASP A 60 13.92 -6.77 -13.66
N ILE A 61 14.07 -7.37 -12.48
CA ILE A 61 12.95 -7.71 -11.59
C ILE A 61 12.27 -6.42 -11.12
N GLY A 62 13.04 -5.37 -10.89
CA GLY A 62 12.50 -4.07 -10.46
C GLY A 62 11.58 -3.46 -11.52
N GLY A 63 12.00 -3.43 -12.78
CA GLY A 63 11.20 -2.94 -13.89
C GLY A 63 9.92 -3.75 -14.11
N GLN A 64 10.00 -5.07 -14.00
CA GLN A 64 8.81 -5.95 -14.13
C GLN A 64 7.80 -5.72 -13.00
N LEU A 65 8.26 -5.50 -11.77
CA LEU A 65 7.39 -5.20 -10.62
C LEU A 65 6.73 -3.83 -10.79
N GLU A 66 7.47 -2.84 -11.27
CA GLU A 66 6.94 -1.51 -11.56
C GLU A 66 5.89 -1.53 -12.68
N GLU A 67 6.17 -2.25 -13.78
CA GLU A 67 5.18 -2.44 -14.86
C GLU A 67 3.92 -3.13 -14.35
N SER A 68 4.07 -4.13 -13.48
CA SER A 68 2.94 -4.81 -12.87
C SER A 68 2.12 -3.85 -12.00
N ALA A 69 2.77 -3.05 -11.17
CA ALA A 69 2.11 -2.06 -10.31
C ALA A 69 1.36 -1.00 -11.15
N THR A 70 2.00 -0.48 -12.18
CA THR A 70 1.42 0.51 -13.10
C THR A 70 0.19 -0.04 -13.84
N ARG A 71 0.13 -1.35 -14.06
CA ARG A 71 -1.02 -2.02 -14.69
C ARG A 71 -2.14 -2.33 -13.68
N GLU A 72 -1.81 -2.68 -12.44
CA GLU A 72 -2.79 -3.11 -11.43
C GLU A 72 -3.45 -1.92 -10.68
N LEU A 73 -2.72 -0.83 -10.41
CA LEU A 73 -3.28 0.33 -9.71
C LEU A 73 -4.50 0.94 -10.42
N PRO A 74 -4.50 1.17 -11.76
CA PRO A 74 -5.67 1.68 -12.45
C PRO A 74 -6.90 0.79 -12.33
N LYS A 75 -6.71 -0.53 -12.25
CA LYS A 75 -7.81 -1.48 -12.06
C LYS A 75 -8.45 -1.32 -10.68
N LEU A 76 -7.64 -1.02 -9.66
CA LEU A 76 -8.13 -0.73 -8.32
C LEU A 76 -8.97 0.56 -8.30
N GLY A 77 -8.46 1.63 -8.93
CA GLY A 77 -9.18 2.91 -9.04
C GLY A 77 -10.43 2.84 -9.91
N ALA A 78 -10.52 1.87 -10.84
CA ALA A 78 -11.68 1.66 -11.70
C ALA A 78 -12.78 0.78 -11.07
N ARG A 79 -12.58 0.29 -9.86
CA ARG A 79 -13.60 -0.51 -9.16
C ARG A 79 -14.85 0.33 -8.85
N GLU A 80 -15.98 -0.36 -8.71
CA GLU A 80 -17.27 0.27 -8.42
C GLU A 80 -17.23 1.09 -7.11
N GLU A 81 -16.48 0.63 -6.11
CA GLU A 81 -16.28 1.35 -4.85
C GLU A 81 -15.67 2.74 -5.05
N CYS A 82 -14.85 2.90 -6.08
CA CYS A 82 -14.18 4.16 -6.41
C CYS A 82 -14.97 5.05 -7.39
N ALA A 83 -16.16 4.62 -7.83
CA ALA A 83 -16.96 5.38 -8.78
C ALA A 83 -17.26 6.80 -8.29
N GLY A 84 -16.94 7.79 -9.12
CA GLY A 84 -17.17 9.21 -8.83
C GLY A 84 -16.19 9.84 -7.83
N LEU A 85 -15.15 9.11 -7.40
CA LEU A 85 -14.08 9.66 -6.56
C LEU A 85 -12.95 10.25 -7.42
N ASP A 86 -12.28 11.25 -6.84
CA ASP A 86 -10.98 11.72 -7.34
C ASP A 86 -9.89 10.74 -6.83
N VAL A 87 -9.44 9.85 -7.72
CA VAL A 87 -8.46 8.81 -7.41
C VAL A 87 -7.13 9.15 -8.07
N GLU A 88 -6.08 9.22 -7.26
CA GLU A 88 -4.69 9.36 -7.69
C GLU A 88 -3.94 8.05 -7.47
N GLU A 89 -3.13 7.65 -8.42
CA GLU A 89 -2.34 6.42 -8.39
C GLU A 89 -0.87 6.74 -8.23
N VAL A 90 -0.20 6.11 -7.28
CA VAL A 90 1.19 6.36 -6.94
C VAL A 90 1.95 5.04 -6.82
N VAL A 91 3.09 4.96 -7.49
CA VAL A 91 4.09 3.89 -7.29
C VAL A 91 5.30 4.49 -6.61
N ALA A 92 5.77 3.87 -5.55
CA ALA A 92 7.00 4.23 -4.85
C ALA A 92 7.93 3.02 -4.78
N HIS A 93 9.19 3.25 -4.49
CA HIS A 93 10.22 2.21 -4.41
C HIS A 93 10.94 2.30 -3.07
N GLY A 94 11.11 1.17 -2.39
CA GLY A 94 11.85 1.09 -1.14
C GLY A 94 11.23 0.17 -0.11
N ASP A 95 11.43 0.48 1.17
CA ASP A 95 10.77 -0.18 2.29
C ASP A 95 9.29 0.25 2.36
N ALA A 96 8.39 -0.72 2.41
CA ALA A 96 6.96 -0.46 2.35
C ALA A 96 6.50 0.56 3.41
N ALA A 97 6.83 0.34 4.67
CA ALA A 97 6.39 1.22 5.75
C ALA A 97 7.00 2.62 5.67
N GLY A 98 8.30 2.69 5.37
CA GLY A 98 9.02 3.96 5.20
C GLY A 98 8.45 4.79 4.05
N GLU A 99 8.20 4.17 2.90
CA GLU A 99 7.64 4.84 1.73
C GLU A 99 6.19 5.29 1.94
N ILE A 100 5.35 4.50 2.62
CA ILE A 100 4.00 4.92 2.98
C ILE A 100 4.03 6.20 3.83
N VAL A 101 4.88 6.23 4.85
CA VAL A 101 5.02 7.40 5.73
C VAL A 101 5.60 8.61 4.97
N ARG A 102 6.59 8.39 4.10
CA ARG A 102 7.19 9.44 3.27
C ARG A 102 6.16 10.05 2.31
N VAL A 103 5.46 9.22 1.54
CA VAL A 103 4.42 9.68 0.60
C VAL A 103 3.30 10.40 1.32
N ALA A 104 2.89 9.90 2.50
CA ALA A 104 1.87 10.56 3.31
C ALA A 104 2.27 11.99 3.69
N ARG A 105 3.53 12.23 4.04
CA ARG A 105 4.04 13.57 4.34
C ARG A 105 4.14 14.46 3.12
N GLU A 106 4.73 13.96 2.04
CA GLU A 106 4.97 14.73 0.81
C GLU A 106 3.70 15.16 0.10
N ARG A 107 2.60 14.40 0.30
CA ARG A 107 1.31 14.65 -0.34
C ARG A 107 0.26 15.22 0.60
N ASP A 108 0.68 15.67 1.79
CA ASP A 108 -0.22 16.23 2.80
C ASP A 108 -1.43 15.34 3.07
N ILE A 109 -1.16 14.03 3.27
CA ILE A 109 -2.21 13.05 3.60
C ILE A 109 -2.69 13.29 5.02
N GLU A 110 -4.01 13.33 5.18
CA GLU A 110 -4.67 13.62 6.46
C GLU A 110 -5.26 12.37 7.13
N LEU A 111 -5.35 11.24 6.39
CA LEU A 111 -5.75 9.94 6.91
C LEU A 111 -5.11 8.82 6.09
N ILE A 112 -4.54 7.83 6.76
CA ILE A 112 -4.13 6.57 6.13
C ILE A 112 -5.18 5.51 6.46
N VAL A 113 -5.66 4.77 5.47
CA VAL A 113 -6.51 3.59 5.63
C VAL A 113 -5.73 2.38 5.15
N ILE A 114 -5.39 1.49 6.06
CA ILE A 114 -4.51 0.34 5.77
C ILE A 114 -5.12 -0.95 6.30
N SER A 115 -4.93 -2.06 5.59
CA SER A 115 -5.28 -3.38 6.13
C SER A 115 -4.31 -3.78 7.24
N SER A 116 -4.82 -4.48 8.25
CA SER A 116 -3.99 -5.00 9.35
C SER A 116 -2.96 -6.04 8.88
N HIS A 117 -3.16 -6.70 7.73
CA HIS A 117 -2.30 -7.71 7.15
C HIS A 117 -2.12 -7.46 5.64
N GLY A 118 -0.95 -7.85 5.11
CA GLY A 118 -0.67 -7.92 3.69
C GLY A 118 -0.51 -9.38 3.23
N ARG A 119 0.40 -9.62 2.27
CA ARG A 119 0.66 -10.95 1.67
C ARG A 119 1.06 -12.02 2.66
N THR A 120 1.69 -11.67 3.77
CA THR A 120 2.22 -12.59 4.78
C THR A 120 1.26 -12.87 5.92
N GLY A 121 -0.04 -12.61 5.76
CA GLY A 121 -1.07 -12.75 6.77
C GLY A 121 -1.04 -14.09 7.51
N LEU A 122 -0.18 -14.21 8.52
CA LEU A 122 -0.06 -15.38 9.39
C LEU A 122 -0.99 -15.23 10.59
N GLY A 123 -1.96 -16.07 10.64
CA GLY A 123 -3.17 -16.21 11.44
C GLY A 123 -3.18 -16.00 12.96
N ARG A 124 -2.22 -15.34 13.58
CA ARG A 124 -2.24 -15.00 15.02
C ARG A 124 -1.66 -13.64 15.38
N MET A 125 -1.07 -12.91 14.46
CA MET A 125 -0.62 -11.53 14.72
C MET A 125 -1.76 -10.57 14.53
N ILE A 126 -1.99 -9.70 15.52
CA ILE A 126 -3.05 -8.67 15.47
C ILE A 126 -2.76 -7.63 14.39
N PHE A 127 -1.47 -7.41 14.07
CA PHE A 127 -1.00 -6.48 13.03
C PHE A 127 0.18 -7.07 12.27
N GLY A 128 0.23 -6.86 10.95
CA GLY A 128 1.43 -7.09 10.16
C GLY A 128 2.49 -6.02 10.43
N SER A 129 3.76 -6.35 10.15
CA SER A 129 4.90 -5.46 10.41
C SER A 129 4.78 -4.09 9.73
N THR A 130 4.28 -4.05 8.50
CA THR A 130 4.06 -2.79 7.76
C THR A 130 3.00 -1.93 8.43
N ALA A 131 1.83 -2.50 8.76
CA ALA A 131 0.76 -1.77 9.41
C ALA A 131 1.18 -1.24 10.78
N GLU A 132 1.85 -2.05 11.59
CA GLU A 132 2.39 -1.65 12.88
C GLU A 132 3.38 -0.48 12.74
N SER A 133 4.31 -0.58 11.81
CA SER A 133 5.31 0.46 11.56
C SER A 133 4.66 1.77 11.08
N VAL A 134 3.68 1.69 10.19
CA VAL A 134 2.92 2.87 9.71
C VAL A 134 2.19 3.54 10.87
N VAL A 135 1.49 2.78 11.72
CA VAL A 135 0.79 3.33 12.91
C VAL A 135 1.78 4.04 13.83
N ARG A 136 2.96 3.48 14.02
CA ARG A 136 3.98 4.02 14.93
C ARG A 136 4.64 5.30 14.42
N HIS A 137 4.83 5.43 13.10
CA HIS A 137 5.64 6.50 12.51
C HIS A 137 4.85 7.53 11.69
N SER A 138 3.56 7.31 11.47
CA SER A 138 2.72 8.24 10.74
C SER A 138 2.56 9.57 11.47
N HIS A 139 2.52 10.66 10.71
CA HIS A 139 2.22 12.00 11.23
C HIS A 139 0.71 12.31 11.29
N CYS A 140 -0.11 11.48 10.67
CA CYS A 140 -1.56 11.63 10.60
C CYS A 140 -2.28 10.40 11.18
N PRO A 141 -3.59 10.49 11.47
CA PRO A 141 -4.39 9.35 11.88
C PRO A 141 -4.28 8.16 10.92
N VAL A 142 -4.32 6.95 11.48
CA VAL A 142 -4.30 5.70 10.72
C VAL A 142 -5.51 4.86 11.11
N LEU A 143 -6.34 4.54 10.14
CA LEU A 143 -7.42 3.58 10.27
C LEU A 143 -6.92 2.21 9.83
N VAL A 144 -6.86 1.27 10.74
CA VAL A 144 -6.47 -0.11 10.45
C VAL A 144 -7.71 -0.98 10.28
N VAL A 145 -7.87 -1.54 9.09
CA VAL A 145 -8.99 -2.41 8.72
C VAL A 145 -8.58 -3.86 8.93
N LYS A 146 -9.37 -4.61 9.70
CA LYS A 146 -9.23 -6.06 9.81
C LYS A 146 -10.03 -6.73 8.70
N PRO A 147 -9.40 -7.59 7.87
CA PRO A 147 -10.15 -8.40 6.91
C PRO A 147 -11.18 -9.27 7.64
N LYS A 148 -12.33 -9.49 7.01
CA LYS A 148 -13.33 -10.44 7.54
C LYS A 148 -12.73 -11.85 7.50
N GLU A 149 -13.11 -12.70 8.46
CA GLU A 149 -12.58 -14.09 8.56
C GLU A 149 -12.83 -14.93 7.29
N SER A 150 -13.83 -14.58 6.49
CA SER A 150 -14.13 -15.23 5.20
C SER A 150 -13.18 -14.83 4.05
N GLU A 151 -12.32 -13.85 4.27
CA GLU A 151 -11.37 -13.31 3.25
C GLU A 151 -9.91 -13.68 3.55
N GLN A 152 -9.69 -14.52 4.57
CA GLN A 152 -8.35 -15.01 4.96
C GLN A 152 -7.93 -16.24 4.16
#